data_9c280ece162da4e184652df61a7ceb19
#
_entry.id   9c280ece162da4e184652df61a7ceb19
#
_cell.length_a   1.000
_cell.length_b   1.000
_cell.length_c   1.000
_cell.angle_alpha   90.00
_cell.angle_beta   90.00
_cell.angle_gamma   90.00
#
_symmetry.space_group_name_H-M   'P 1'
#
loop_
_entity.id
_entity.type
_entity.pdbx_description
1 polymer ?
#
loop_
_entity_poly.entity_id
_entity_poly.type
_entity_poly.pdbx_seq_one_letter_code
_entity_poly.pdbx_strand_id
1 'polypeptide(L)'
;MKRLLVTGAVSALALTAAAPALAQDMVVANARLVIGDGSEAIEGGVVIVDDGKVVFAGKPAPGQTFSTDTLVDAGGAYVTPGLFATVTTLGLADVGAVDDSNDSTAGNSPFSAALDAAMAINPTSQNILVHRAAGITRAATTTLPSGSIFAGQGAIIDLDGDAAAVMQPRAFQMIALGEGGARLAGGSRVAAHVLLRAALREAQALVGKTVIPETTEIAKDDEVLLNRFDAEALVPVATGKQKLYVAVDRAADIRAVLALKAEYPKLDMVLVGVTEGWLVAGDIVAAGVPVIANGLTDLPDSFEQLGATQSNAGRMAAAGVKVAINASSMQNPRRLQQVAGNLVALTRVPGASGLSWGKAFAAISSVPAEISGMGGKAGVLKPGAFGDVVIWDGDPLEAGSVPKAVYIGGVQQDLTNHQSKLRDRYKTLDESRLPEAYDW
;
A
#
# COMPACT_ATOMS: atom_id res chain seq x y z
N MET A 1 -70.70 13.76 18.65
CA MET A 1 -69.56 12.83 18.77
C MET A 1 -68.98 12.59 17.37
N LYS A 2 -67.93 13.32 16.98
CA LYS A 2 -67.26 13.15 15.67
C LYS A 2 -65.94 12.41 15.95
N ARG A 3 -65.80 11.22 15.41
CA ARG A 3 -64.54 10.45 15.44
C ARG A 3 -63.65 10.94 14.31
N LEU A 4 -62.49 11.48 14.64
CA LEU A 4 -61.39 11.72 13.72
C LEU A 4 -60.62 10.39 13.52
N LEU A 5 -60.55 9.96 12.26
CA LEU A 5 -59.64 8.90 11.82
C LEU A 5 -58.33 9.60 11.41
N VAL A 6 -57.27 9.30 12.11
CA VAL A 6 -55.89 9.67 11.74
C VAL A 6 -55.30 8.55 10.93
N THR A 7 -55.15 8.74 9.63
CA THR A 7 -54.45 7.82 8.73
C THR A 7 -52.96 8.18 8.81
N GLY A 8 -52.19 7.31 9.47
CA GLY A 8 -50.71 7.38 9.49
C GLY A 8 -50.16 6.81 8.19
N ALA A 9 -49.52 7.65 7.40
CA ALA A 9 -48.73 7.23 6.25
C ALA A 9 -47.37 6.68 6.75
N VAL A 10 -47.17 5.38 6.60
CA VAL A 10 -45.87 4.74 6.83
C VAL A 10 -45.05 4.92 5.56
N SER A 11 -44.08 5.83 5.62
CA SER A 11 -43.06 5.97 4.56
C SER A 11 -42.06 4.81 4.68
N ALA A 12 -42.16 3.84 3.80
CA ALA A 12 -41.15 2.80 3.64
C ALA A 12 -39.91 3.43 2.97
N LEU A 13 -38.87 3.68 3.76
CA LEU A 13 -37.52 3.91 3.23
C LEU A 13 -37.05 2.62 2.57
N ALA A 14 -37.05 2.57 1.25
CA ALA A 14 -36.35 1.52 0.50
C ALA A 14 -34.84 1.77 0.65
N LEU A 15 -34.18 1.01 1.53
CA LEU A 15 -32.72 0.82 1.45
C LEU A 15 -32.44 0.08 0.12
N THR A 16 -32.01 0.81 -0.89
CA THR A 16 -31.38 0.19 -2.06
C THR A 16 -30.00 -0.31 -1.59
N ALA A 17 -29.92 -1.58 -1.20
CA ALA A 17 -28.63 -2.25 -1.11
C ALA A 17 -27.99 -2.18 -2.51
N ALA A 18 -26.87 -1.47 -2.64
CA ALA A 18 -26.07 -1.52 -3.85
C ALA A 18 -25.70 -3.00 -4.06
N ALA A 19 -26.21 -3.60 -5.12
CA ALA A 19 -25.78 -4.94 -5.51
C ALA A 19 -24.27 -4.85 -5.85
N PRO A 20 -23.47 -5.84 -5.44
CA PRO A 20 -22.08 -5.89 -5.86
C PRO A 20 -22.04 -5.87 -7.39
N ALA A 21 -21.21 -4.99 -7.96
CA ALA A 21 -21.02 -4.95 -9.40
C ALA A 21 -20.39 -6.29 -9.81
N LEU A 22 -21.10 -7.03 -10.66
CA LEU A 22 -20.59 -8.31 -11.18
C LEU A 22 -19.38 -8.01 -12.08
N ALA A 23 -18.33 -8.81 -11.94
CA ALA A 23 -17.18 -8.77 -12.82
C ALA A 23 -17.65 -8.94 -14.27
N GLN A 24 -17.22 -8.03 -15.16
CA GLN A 24 -17.56 -8.08 -16.57
C GLN A 24 -16.39 -8.69 -17.35
N ASP A 25 -16.71 -9.55 -18.29
CA ASP A 25 -15.74 -10.06 -19.24
C ASP A 25 -15.28 -8.92 -20.14
N MET A 26 -13.98 -8.68 -20.18
CA MET A 26 -13.41 -7.53 -20.84
C MET A 26 -12.22 -7.91 -21.70
N VAL A 27 -12.16 -7.36 -22.90
CA VAL A 27 -10.96 -7.36 -23.75
C VAL A 27 -10.52 -5.94 -23.99
N VAL A 28 -9.27 -5.62 -23.63
CA VAL A 28 -8.62 -4.38 -24.04
C VAL A 28 -7.62 -4.71 -25.14
N ALA A 29 -7.82 -4.17 -26.32
CA ALA A 29 -7.00 -4.44 -27.50
C ALA A 29 -6.24 -3.20 -27.98
N ASN A 30 -5.30 -3.40 -28.94
CA ASN A 30 -4.51 -2.32 -29.55
C ASN A 30 -3.79 -1.46 -28.51
N ALA A 31 -3.18 -2.12 -27.51
CA ALA A 31 -2.55 -1.48 -26.37
C ALA A 31 -1.03 -1.41 -26.56
N ARG A 32 -0.40 -0.37 -26.02
CA ARG A 32 0.97 -0.42 -25.58
C ARG A 32 0.97 -1.07 -24.19
N LEU A 33 1.07 -2.41 -24.20
CA LEU A 33 0.77 -3.25 -23.05
C LEU A 33 2.00 -3.41 -22.15
N VAL A 34 1.86 -3.10 -20.87
CA VAL A 34 2.86 -3.33 -19.82
C VAL A 34 2.42 -4.50 -18.97
N ILE A 35 3.23 -5.56 -18.91
CA ILE A 35 2.93 -6.73 -18.08
C ILE A 35 3.11 -6.42 -16.59
N GLY A 36 4.02 -5.53 -16.24
CA GLY A 36 4.31 -5.15 -14.85
C GLY A 36 5.40 -6.01 -14.19
N ASP A 37 6.01 -6.93 -14.90
CA ASP A 37 7.03 -7.86 -14.38
C ASP A 37 8.49 -7.39 -14.58
N GLY A 38 8.66 -6.13 -14.95
CA GLY A 38 9.98 -5.53 -15.23
C GLY A 38 10.38 -5.58 -16.70
N SER A 39 9.59 -6.22 -17.57
CA SER A 39 9.78 -6.20 -19.01
C SER A 39 9.33 -4.87 -19.63
N GLU A 40 9.82 -4.61 -20.84
CA GLU A 40 9.40 -3.46 -21.64
C GLU A 40 7.98 -3.67 -22.20
N ALA A 41 7.34 -2.54 -22.61
CA ALA A 41 5.98 -2.55 -23.15
C ALA A 41 5.88 -3.31 -24.48
N ILE A 42 4.76 -3.98 -24.71
CA ILE A 42 4.44 -4.76 -25.90
C ILE A 42 3.50 -3.92 -26.79
N GLU A 43 3.94 -3.55 -27.99
CA GLU A 43 3.12 -2.82 -28.95
C GLU A 43 2.05 -3.71 -29.57
N GLY A 44 0.81 -3.20 -29.68
CA GLY A 44 -0.35 -3.94 -30.19
C GLY A 44 -0.74 -5.11 -29.31
N GLY A 45 -0.50 -4.98 -28.00
CA GLY A 45 -0.84 -5.98 -27.01
C GLY A 45 -2.36 -6.04 -26.73
N VAL A 46 -2.76 -7.15 -26.11
CA VAL A 46 -4.14 -7.42 -25.68
C VAL A 46 -4.11 -7.95 -24.25
N VAL A 47 -5.06 -7.51 -23.44
CA VAL A 47 -5.37 -8.12 -22.14
C VAL A 47 -6.82 -8.58 -22.13
N ILE A 48 -7.06 -9.80 -21.64
CA ILE A 48 -8.38 -10.41 -21.50
C ILE A 48 -8.62 -10.68 -20.03
N VAL A 49 -9.73 -10.19 -19.53
CA VAL A 49 -10.22 -10.44 -18.17
C VAL A 49 -11.53 -11.21 -18.27
N ASP A 50 -11.63 -12.29 -17.49
CA ASP A 50 -12.79 -13.15 -17.37
C ASP A 50 -13.00 -13.46 -15.88
N ASP A 51 -14.22 -13.34 -15.38
CA ASP A 51 -14.58 -13.52 -13.96
C ASP A 51 -13.62 -12.78 -13.00
N GLY A 52 -13.32 -11.50 -13.33
CA GLY A 52 -12.46 -10.64 -12.52
C GLY A 52 -10.98 -11.01 -12.51
N LYS A 53 -10.54 -11.93 -13.38
CA LYS A 53 -9.13 -12.37 -13.47
C LYS A 53 -8.58 -12.23 -14.89
N VAL A 54 -7.31 -11.92 -14.97
CA VAL A 54 -6.59 -11.98 -16.25
C VAL A 54 -6.52 -13.44 -16.73
N VAL A 55 -7.01 -13.71 -17.93
CA VAL A 55 -6.86 -15.02 -18.60
C VAL A 55 -5.79 -14.98 -19.69
N PHE A 56 -5.56 -13.80 -20.27
CA PHE A 56 -4.49 -13.58 -21.25
C PHE A 56 -3.95 -12.15 -21.16
N ALA A 57 -2.65 -11.98 -21.31
CA ALA A 57 -2.02 -10.69 -21.55
C ALA A 57 -0.76 -10.89 -22.40
N GLY A 58 -0.67 -10.20 -23.54
CA GLY A 58 0.45 -10.35 -24.46
C GLY A 58 0.11 -9.92 -25.87
N LYS A 59 0.98 -10.31 -26.82
CA LYS A 59 0.73 -10.08 -28.23
C LYS A 59 -0.19 -11.18 -28.78
N PRO A 60 -1.33 -10.84 -29.40
CA PRO A 60 -2.23 -11.83 -29.96
C PRO A 60 -1.57 -12.54 -31.16
N ALA A 61 -2.00 -13.79 -31.43
CA ALA A 61 -1.61 -14.47 -32.64
C ALA A 61 -2.23 -13.76 -33.89
N PRO A 62 -1.57 -13.80 -35.06
CA PRO A 62 -2.13 -13.22 -36.28
C PRO A 62 -3.51 -13.81 -36.59
N GLY A 63 -4.51 -12.94 -36.77
CA GLY A 63 -5.89 -13.35 -37.08
C GLY A 63 -6.71 -13.83 -35.88
N GLN A 64 -6.17 -13.76 -34.66
CA GLN A 64 -6.91 -14.11 -33.46
C GLN A 64 -8.04 -13.10 -33.23
N THR A 65 -9.28 -13.59 -33.10
CA THR A 65 -10.47 -12.82 -32.76
C THR A 65 -10.85 -13.10 -31.31
N PHE A 66 -11.40 -12.09 -30.65
CA PHE A 66 -11.87 -12.17 -29.27
C PHE A 66 -13.38 -11.94 -29.25
N SER A 67 -14.09 -12.77 -28.50
CA SER A 67 -15.50 -12.57 -28.18
C SER A 67 -15.60 -12.17 -26.72
N THR A 68 -16.30 -11.08 -26.43
CA THR A 68 -16.46 -10.54 -25.08
C THR A 68 -17.69 -9.65 -25.04
N ASP A 69 -18.23 -9.45 -23.85
CA ASP A 69 -19.34 -8.51 -23.63
C ASP A 69 -18.85 -7.05 -23.72
N THR A 70 -17.57 -6.81 -23.35
CA THR A 70 -16.96 -5.49 -23.39
C THR A 70 -15.63 -5.51 -24.15
N LEU A 71 -15.60 -4.86 -25.32
CA LEU A 71 -14.38 -4.62 -26.09
C LEU A 71 -13.97 -3.15 -25.98
N VAL A 72 -12.76 -2.92 -25.48
CA VAL A 72 -12.15 -1.59 -25.36
C VAL A 72 -10.98 -1.50 -26.32
N ASP A 73 -11.02 -0.59 -27.28
CA ASP A 73 -9.87 -0.22 -28.13
C ASP A 73 -9.03 0.82 -27.38
N ALA A 74 -7.82 0.44 -26.99
CA ALA A 74 -6.90 1.35 -26.34
C ALA A 74 -6.29 2.40 -27.28
N GLY A 75 -6.39 2.22 -28.60
CA GLY A 75 -5.87 3.18 -29.60
C GLY A 75 -4.37 3.44 -29.49
N GLY A 76 -3.58 2.46 -29.09
CA GLY A 76 -2.13 2.59 -28.85
C GLY A 76 -1.76 3.19 -27.48
N ALA A 77 -2.74 3.49 -26.62
CA ALA A 77 -2.47 3.99 -25.26
C ALA A 77 -1.77 2.95 -24.39
N TYR A 78 -1.06 3.44 -23.37
CA TYR A 78 -0.51 2.55 -22.34
C TYR A 78 -1.64 1.85 -21.58
N VAL A 79 -1.51 0.53 -21.47
CA VAL A 79 -2.36 -0.34 -20.67
C VAL A 79 -1.46 -1.10 -19.70
N THR A 80 -1.73 -0.96 -18.41
CA THR A 80 -0.88 -1.51 -17.35
C THR A 80 -1.71 -2.28 -16.34
N PRO A 81 -1.09 -3.12 -15.49
CA PRO A 81 -1.75 -3.53 -14.25
C PRO A 81 -2.00 -2.32 -13.35
N GLY A 82 -2.92 -2.46 -12.41
CA GLY A 82 -3.09 -1.49 -11.34
C GLY A 82 -1.82 -1.35 -10.50
N LEU A 83 -1.54 -0.14 -10.00
CA LEU A 83 -0.44 0.12 -9.09
C LEU A 83 -0.75 -0.47 -7.72
N PHE A 84 0.31 -0.91 -7.01
CA PHE A 84 0.24 -1.42 -5.66
C PHE A 84 1.02 -0.50 -4.71
N ALA A 85 0.31 0.20 -3.83
CA ALA A 85 0.95 1.08 -2.85
C ALA A 85 1.27 0.34 -1.55
N THR A 86 2.52 0.42 -1.08
CA THR A 86 2.91 -0.17 0.21
C THR A 86 3.03 0.88 1.30
N VAL A 87 2.86 0.44 2.55
CA VAL A 87 3.05 1.28 3.75
C VAL A 87 2.27 2.58 3.63
N THR A 88 0.95 2.45 3.54
CA THR A 88 0.02 3.58 3.44
C THR A 88 -0.86 3.67 4.68
N THR A 89 -1.59 4.78 4.81
CA THR A 89 -2.68 4.97 5.78
C THR A 89 -4.03 5.10 5.07
N LEU A 90 -4.14 4.58 3.84
CA LEU A 90 -5.37 4.62 3.07
C LEU A 90 -6.51 3.91 3.78
N GLY A 91 -7.66 4.57 3.84
CA GLY A 91 -8.84 4.08 4.56
C GLY A 91 -8.85 4.38 6.05
N LEU A 92 -7.71 4.76 6.66
CA LEU A 92 -7.62 5.10 8.09
C LEU A 92 -7.86 6.58 8.39
N ALA A 93 -7.93 7.43 7.38
CA ALA A 93 -8.20 8.84 7.56
C ALA A 93 -9.02 9.38 6.38
N ASP A 94 -10.03 10.19 6.67
CA ASP A 94 -10.77 10.95 5.66
C ASP A 94 -10.17 12.34 5.50
N VAL A 95 -9.93 13.03 6.60
CA VAL A 95 -9.31 14.34 6.66
C VAL A 95 -8.18 14.32 7.68
N GLY A 96 -6.93 14.28 7.22
CA GLY A 96 -5.77 14.09 8.09
C GLY A 96 -5.55 15.14 9.19
N ALA A 97 -6.15 16.33 9.06
CA ALA A 97 -6.07 17.41 10.06
C ALA A 97 -7.24 17.40 11.06
N VAL A 98 -8.14 16.42 10.98
CA VAL A 98 -9.31 16.28 11.87
C VAL A 98 -9.15 14.96 12.64
N ASP A 99 -8.82 15.06 13.93
CA ASP A 99 -8.49 13.89 14.77
C ASP A 99 -9.64 12.88 14.81
N ASP A 100 -10.90 13.31 14.87
CA ASP A 100 -12.09 12.45 14.89
C ASP A 100 -12.30 11.63 13.60
N SER A 101 -11.57 11.95 12.52
CA SER A 101 -11.60 11.24 11.25
C SER A 101 -10.27 10.58 10.89
N ASN A 102 -9.36 10.42 11.86
CA ASN A 102 -8.00 9.97 11.65
C ASN A 102 -7.58 8.87 12.62
N ASP A 103 -7.72 7.63 12.20
CA ASP A 103 -7.33 6.42 12.94
C ASP A 103 -5.90 5.94 12.60
N SER A 104 -5.08 6.80 11.97
CA SER A 104 -3.72 6.42 11.58
C SER A 104 -2.75 6.29 12.76
N THR A 105 -3.11 6.76 13.95
CA THR A 105 -2.30 6.65 15.18
C THR A 105 -3.16 6.31 16.38
N ALA A 106 -2.55 5.65 17.39
CA ALA A 106 -3.22 5.29 18.65
C ALA A 106 -2.27 5.49 19.85
N GLY A 107 -1.65 6.68 19.94
CA GLY A 107 -0.57 6.96 20.92
C GLY A 107 -0.95 6.85 22.39
N ASN A 108 -2.22 7.00 22.73
CA ASN A 108 -2.75 6.88 24.10
C ASN A 108 -3.38 5.49 24.38
N SER A 109 -3.33 4.57 23.41
CA SER A 109 -3.85 3.22 23.60
C SER A 109 -2.96 2.41 24.54
N PRO A 110 -3.53 1.55 25.43
CA PRO A 110 -2.76 0.56 26.17
C PRO A 110 -2.25 -0.59 25.30
N PHE A 111 -2.72 -0.68 24.05
CA PHE A 111 -2.31 -1.68 23.07
C PHE A 111 -1.39 -1.06 22.02
N SER A 112 -0.56 -1.90 21.42
CA SER A 112 0.37 -1.51 20.36
C SER A 112 0.44 -2.57 19.25
N ALA A 113 1.12 -3.68 19.46
CA ALA A 113 1.24 -4.77 18.48
C ALA A 113 -0.11 -5.43 18.15
N ALA A 114 -1.08 -5.39 19.07
CA ALA A 114 -2.43 -5.94 18.88
C ALA A 114 -3.35 -5.06 18.04
N LEU A 115 -3.01 -3.78 17.82
CA LEU A 115 -3.80 -2.88 16.97
C LEU A 115 -3.95 -3.49 15.58
N ASP A 116 -5.18 -3.55 15.07
CA ASP A 116 -5.51 -4.15 13.77
C ASP A 116 -6.11 -3.09 12.85
N ALA A 117 -5.33 -2.64 11.87
CA ALA A 117 -5.74 -1.60 10.93
C ALA A 117 -7.02 -1.98 10.15
N ALA A 118 -7.28 -3.28 9.95
CA ALA A 118 -8.46 -3.75 9.22
C ALA A 118 -9.79 -3.30 9.85
N MET A 119 -9.81 -3.04 11.17
CA MET A 119 -11.01 -2.67 11.90
C MET A 119 -11.47 -1.22 11.67
N ALA A 120 -10.57 -0.36 11.18
CA ALA A 120 -10.86 1.06 10.98
C ALA A 120 -10.88 1.48 9.49
N ILE A 121 -10.77 0.52 8.56
CA ILE A 121 -10.77 0.83 7.12
C ILE A 121 -12.15 1.35 6.69
N ASN A 122 -12.17 2.61 6.20
CA ASN A 122 -13.31 3.18 5.50
C ASN A 122 -13.09 3.08 3.98
N PRO A 123 -13.74 2.13 3.28
CA PRO A 123 -13.53 1.93 1.84
C PRO A 123 -14.01 3.10 0.98
N THR A 124 -14.92 3.94 1.49
CA THR A 124 -15.44 5.13 0.80
C THR A 124 -14.69 6.41 1.12
N SER A 125 -13.58 6.32 1.87
CA SER A 125 -12.72 7.45 2.22
C SER A 125 -12.32 8.24 0.97
N GLN A 126 -12.34 9.57 1.06
CA GLN A 126 -11.91 10.45 -0.03
C GLN A 126 -10.46 10.18 -0.44
N ASN A 127 -9.61 9.73 0.48
CA ASN A 127 -8.25 9.32 0.17
C ASN A 127 -8.23 8.09 -0.75
N ILE A 128 -9.08 7.09 -0.52
CA ILE A 128 -9.21 5.93 -1.42
C ILE A 128 -9.64 6.38 -2.81
N LEU A 129 -10.70 7.20 -2.92
CA LEU A 129 -11.22 7.65 -4.22
C LEU A 129 -10.19 8.44 -5.04
N VAL A 130 -9.41 9.33 -4.39
CA VAL A 130 -8.35 10.11 -5.05
C VAL A 130 -7.22 9.22 -5.56
N HIS A 131 -6.83 8.22 -4.77
CA HIS A 131 -5.72 7.34 -5.14
C HIS A 131 -6.11 6.29 -6.17
N ARG A 132 -7.35 5.81 -6.14
CA ARG A 132 -7.93 5.01 -7.21
C ARG A 132 -7.92 5.76 -8.54
N ALA A 133 -8.32 7.02 -8.54
CA ALA A 133 -8.27 7.86 -9.73
C ALA A 133 -6.84 8.13 -10.26
N ALA A 134 -5.81 7.86 -9.46
CA ALA A 134 -4.42 7.87 -9.87
C ALA A 134 -3.90 6.49 -10.32
N GLY A 135 -4.76 5.48 -10.48
CA GLY A 135 -4.38 4.15 -10.97
C GLY A 135 -3.90 3.17 -9.90
N ILE A 136 -4.00 3.52 -8.61
CA ILE A 136 -3.73 2.58 -7.52
C ILE A 136 -4.98 1.73 -7.32
N THR A 137 -4.83 0.42 -7.45
CA THR A 137 -5.95 -0.53 -7.30
C THR A 137 -5.89 -1.29 -5.99
N ARG A 138 -4.68 -1.46 -5.42
CA ARG A 138 -4.49 -2.17 -4.16
C ARG A 138 -3.44 -1.50 -3.31
N ALA A 139 -3.55 -1.67 -1.99
CA ALA A 139 -2.60 -1.10 -1.04
C ALA A 139 -2.36 -2.00 0.17
N ALA A 140 -1.19 -1.85 0.78
CA ALA A 140 -0.89 -2.30 2.13
C ALA A 140 -1.04 -1.12 3.09
N THR A 141 -2.02 -1.20 3.98
CA THR A 141 -2.38 -0.14 4.92
C THR A 141 -2.02 -0.52 6.34
N THR A 142 -1.50 0.43 7.09
CA THR A 142 -1.07 0.26 8.49
C THR A 142 -1.20 1.56 9.26
N THR A 143 -1.28 1.45 10.59
CA THR A 143 -1.12 2.58 11.50
C THR A 143 0.34 3.03 11.58
N LEU A 144 0.57 4.20 12.13
CA LEU A 144 1.88 4.77 12.39
C LEU A 144 2.34 4.45 13.82
N PRO A 145 3.63 4.17 14.05
CA PRO A 145 4.16 3.97 15.40
C PRO A 145 3.95 5.23 16.25
N SER A 146 3.25 5.09 17.38
CA SER A 146 3.00 6.17 18.33
C SER A 146 2.84 5.57 19.73
N GLY A 147 3.57 6.11 20.72
CA GLY A 147 3.59 5.55 22.08
C GLY A 147 4.37 4.24 22.25
N SER A 148 4.66 3.50 21.17
CA SER A 148 5.41 2.25 21.13
C SER A 148 6.17 2.12 19.82
N ILE A 149 7.24 1.28 19.80
CA ILE A 149 7.92 0.91 18.56
C ILE A 149 7.00 0.09 17.63
N PHE A 150 5.98 -0.57 18.17
CA PHE A 150 4.98 -1.32 17.41
C PHE A 150 3.88 -0.37 16.94
N ALA A 151 3.65 -0.34 15.61
CA ALA A 151 2.54 0.38 15.02
C ALA A 151 1.23 -0.44 15.06
N GLY A 152 1.36 -1.76 14.99
CA GLY A 152 0.23 -2.68 14.90
C GLY A 152 0.26 -3.52 13.62
N GLN A 153 -0.81 -4.24 13.39
CA GLN A 153 -0.99 -5.16 12.29
C GLN A 153 -1.63 -4.44 11.09
N GLY A 154 -0.95 -4.46 9.96
CA GLY A 154 -1.44 -3.89 8.72
C GLY A 154 -2.33 -4.86 7.94
N ALA A 155 -3.10 -4.34 7.00
CA ALA A 155 -3.99 -5.05 6.12
C ALA A 155 -3.65 -4.82 4.64
N ILE A 156 -4.01 -5.78 3.78
CA ILE A 156 -4.06 -5.57 2.33
C ILE A 156 -5.51 -5.21 1.98
N ILE A 157 -5.65 -4.12 1.24
CA ILE A 157 -6.95 -3.63 0.77
C ILE A 157 -6.96 -3.48 -0.75
N ASP A 158 -8.13 -3.56 -1.35
CA ASP A 158 -8.39 -2.99 -2.67
C ASP A 158 -9.02 -1.60 -2.55
N LEU A 159 -9.14 -0.93 -3.66
CA LEU A 159 -9.63 0.45 -3.72
C LEU A 159 -10.92 0.56 -4.53
N ASP A 160 -11.71 -0.51 -4.65
CA ASP A 160 -12.97 -0.47 -5.40
C ASP A 160 -14.09 0.28 -4.66
N GLY A 161 -13.96 0.44 -3.35
CA GLY A 161 -14.88 1.23 -2.51
C GLY A 161 -16.08 0.44 -2.02
N ASP A 162 -16.08 -0.87 -2.15
CA ASP A 162 -17.11 -1.72 -1.60
C ASP A 162 -16.83 -2.15 -0.15
N ALA A 163 -17.78 -2.86 0.46
CA ALA A 163 -17.68 -3.29 1.85
C ALA A 163 -16.65 -4.43 2.05
N ALA A 164 -16.16 -5.05 0.99
CA ALA A 164 -15.20 -6.16 1.02
C ALA A 164 -13.75 -5.70 0.79
N ALA A 165 -13.49 -4.40 0.84
CA ALA A 165 -12.18 -3.81 0.55
C ALA A 165 -11.00 -4.42 1.33
N VAL A 166 -11.22 -5.00 2.51
CA VAL A 166 -10.17 -5.69 3.27
C VAL A 166 -9.97 -7.10 2.73
N MET A 167 -8.97 -7.27 1.89
CA MET A 167 -8.64 -8.56 1.27
C MET A 167 -7.92 -9.52 2.21
N GLN A 168 -6.99 -8.98 3.02
CA GLN A 168 -6.21 -9.75 3.98
C GLN A 168 -5.97 -8.90 5.24
N PRO A 169 -6.71 -9.15 6.33
CA PRO A 169 -6.42 -8.55 7.63
C PRO A 169 -5.12 -9.12 8.19
N ARG A 170 -4.45 -8.38 9.06
CA ARG A 170 -3.25 -8.81 9.79
C ARG A 170 -2.15 -9.39 8.87
N ALA A 171 -1.98 -8.78 7.69
CA ALA A 171 -1.05 -9.25 6.67
C ALA A 171 0.42 -9.12 7.11
N PHE A 172 0.73 -8.12 7.93
CA PHE A 172 2.07 -7.85 8.44
C PHE A 172 1.99 -7.09 9.77
N GLN A 173 3.09 -7.13 10.53
CA GLN A 173 3.32 -6.27 11.70
C GLN A 173 4.26 -5.15 11.31
N MET A 174 3.93 -3.90 11.64
CA MET A 174 4.80 -2.74 11.40
C MET A 174 5.48 -2.29 12.68
N ILE A 175 6.79 -2.04 12.62
CA ILE A 175 7.59 -1.49 13.73
C ILE A 175 8.51 -0.37 13.24
N ALA A 176 8.89 0.52 14.15
CA ALA A 176 9.96 1.50 13.93
C ALA A 176 11.16 1.20 14.81
N LEU A 177 12.33 1.23 14.17
CA LEU A 177 13.65 1.26 14.82
C LEU A 177 14.38 2.55 14.41
N GLY A 178 15.69 2.62 14.58
CA GLY A 178 16.44 3.84 14.29
C GLY A 178 16.09 5.00 15.23
N GLU A 179 16.12 6.23 14.75
CA GLU A 179 15.81 7.42 15.56
C GLU A 179 14.35 7.46 16.00
N GLY A 180 13.43 7.07 15.12
CA GLY A 180 12.00 6.99 15.43
C GLY A 180 11.73 6.01 16.56
N GLY A 181 12.23 4.78 16.43
CA GLY A 181 12.11 3.76 17.46
C GLY A 181 12.82 4.11 18.75
N ALA A 182 13.99 4.75 18.68
CA ALA A 182 14.72 5.21 19.87
C ALA A 182 13.88 6.18 20.72
N ARG A 183 13.21 7.16 20.07
CA ARG A 183 12.33 8.10 20.79
C ARG A 183 11.17 7.38 21.49
N LEU A 184 10.59 6.38 20.84
CA LEU A 184 9.47 5.60 21.39
C LEU A 184 9.89 4.60 22.47
N ALA A 185 11.17 4.19 22.49
CA ALA A 185 11.72 3.24 23.45
C ALA A 185 12.52 3.90 24.59
N GLY A 186 12.21 5.13 24.95
CA GLY A 186 12.87 5.84 26.06
C GLY A 186 14.14 6.59 25.66
N GLY A 187 14.32 6.94 24.38
CA GLY A 187 15.38 7.84 23.90
C GLY A 187 16.66 7.15 23.39
N SER A 188 16.69 5.82 23.29
CA SER A 188 17.90 5.09 22.88
C SER A 188 17.61 3.96 21.90
N ARG A 189 18.43 3.85 20.81
CA ARG A 189 18.40 2.69 19.91
C ARG A 189 18.67 1.38 20.65
N VAL A 190 19.55 1.42 21.69
CA VAL A 190 19.83 0.24 22.53
C VAL A 190 18.54 -0.24 23.19
N ALA A 191 17.76 0.68 23.78
CA ALA A 191 16.49 0.35 24.40
C ALA A 191 15.48 -0.22 23.40
N ALA A 192 15.37 0.36 22.19
CA ALA A 192 14.49 -0.15 21.14
C ALA A 192 14.81 -1.60 20.73
N HIS A 193 16.10 -1.92 20.61
CA HIS A 193 16.53 -3.29 20.30
C HIS A 193 16.30 -4.28 21.46
N VAL A 194 16.45 -3.85 22.71
CA VAL A 194 16.13 -4.68 23.88
C VAL A 194 14.64 -4.95 23.95
N LEU A 195 13.82 -3.89 23.77
CA LEU A 195 12.36 -3.98 23.77
C LEU A 195 11.86 -4.96 22.70
N LEU A 196 12.36 -4.85 21.47
CA LEU A 196 11.99 -5.79 20.39
C LEU A 196 12.35 -7.24 20.74
N ARG A 197 13.57 -7.48 21.26
CA ARG A 197 13.99 -8.85 21.63
C ARG A 197 13.18 -9.42 22.79
N ALA A 198 12.87 -8.60 23.79
CA ALA A 198 12.01 -9.01 24.90
C ALA A 198 10.62 -9.38 24.42
N ALA A 199 10.01 -8.53 23.58
CA ALA A 199 8.70 -8.77 22.97
C ALA A 199 8.65 -10.07 22.14
N LEU A 200 9.68 -10.32 21.31
CA LEU A 200 9.78 -11.55 20.53
C LEU A 200 9.94 -12.80 21.42
N ARG A 201 10.66 -12.70 22.53
CA ARG A 201 10.80 -13.81 23.52
C ARG A 201 9.47 -14.10 24.21
N GLU A 202 8.75 -13.06 24.65
CA GLU A 202 7.41 -13.23 25.24
C GLU A 202 6.45 -13.91 24.24
N ALA A 203 6.42 -13.45 22.99
CA ALA A 203 5.63 -14.07 21.93
C ALA A 203 6.04 -15.54 21.70
N GLN A 204 7.35 -15.86 21.67
CA GLN A 204 7.82 -17.24 21.54
C GLN A 204 7.38 -18.13 22.70
N ALA A 205 7.36 -17.60 23.92
CA ALA A 205 6.92 -18.31 25.11
C ALA A 205 5.42 -18.69 25.07
N LEU A 206 4.62 -18.01 24.25
CA LEU A 206 3.19 -18.28 24.05
C LEU A 206 2.92 -19.29 22.93
N VAL A 207 3.91 -19.68 22.13
CA VAL A 207 3.72 -20.61 21.01
C VAL A 207 3.17 -21.95 21.51
N GLY A 208 2.03 -22.37 20.95
CA GLY A 208 1.36 -23.63 21.32
C GLY A 208 0.62 -23.60 22.66
N LYS A 209 0.56 -22.46 23.33
CA LYS A 209 -0.26 -22.30 24.53
C LYS A 209 -1.63 -21.71 24.16
N THR A 210 -2.71 -22.34 24.63
CA THR A 210 -4.02 -21.72 24.63
C THR A 210 -4.12 -20.86 25.88
N VAL A 211 -4.09 -19.55 25.72
CA VAL A 211 -4.20 -18.64 26.85
C VAL A 211 -5.68 -18.35 27.07
N ILE A 212 -6.29 -19.06 28.02
CA ILE A 212 -7.65 -18.77 28.49
C ILE A 212 -7.52 -17.67 29.58
N PRO A 213 -8.20 -16.53 29.44
CA PRO A 213 -8.21 -15.52 30.48
C PRO A 213 -8.88 -16.07 31.74
N GLU A 214 -8.14 -16.20 32.82
CA GLU A 214 -8.75 -16.46 34.13
C GLU A 214 -9.32 -15.16 34.74
N THR A 215 -8.90 -14.01 34.26
CA THR A 215 -9.39 -12.69 34.69
C THR A 215 -9.51 -11.73 33.51
N THR A 216 -10.48 -10.83 33.57
CA THR A 216 -10.64 -9.69 32.64
C THR A 216 -9.67 -8.54 32.96
N GLU A 217 -8.78 -8.70 33.90
CA GLU A 217 -7.82 -7.68 34.26
C GLU A 217 -6.71 -7.61 33.19
N ILE A 218 -6.56 -6.45 32.60
CA ILE A 218 -5.41 -6.05 31.73
C ILE A 218 -4.17 -5.81 32.66
N ALA A 219 -4.15 -6.41 33.82
CA ALA A 219 -3.07 -6.26 34.78
C ALA A 219 -1.77 -6.74 34.14
N LYS A 220 -0.85 -5.79 33.96
CA LYS A 220 0.52 -6.05 33.60
C LYS A 220 1.14 -6.77 34.79
N ASP A 221 1.50 -8.04 34.62
CA ASP A 221 2.37 -8.69 35.56
C ASP A 221 3.69 -7.91 35.58
N ASP A 222 4.20 -7.52 36.72
CA ASP A 222 5.43 -6.72 36.86
C ASP A 222 6.66 -7.39 36.21
N GLU A 223 6.57 -8.69 35.90
CA GLU A 223 7.63 -9.46 35.25
C GLU A 223 7.53 -9.50 33.71
N VAL A 224 6.41 -9.04 33.07
CA VAL A 224 6.26 -9.04 31.62
C VAL A 224 6.26 -7.63 31.05
N LEU A 225 6.87 -7.49 29.88
CA LEU A 225 7.01 -6.21 29.21
C LEU A 225 5.72 -5.81 28.47
N LEU A 226 5.07 -6.78 27.80
CA LEU A 226 3.88 -6.55 26.98
C LEU A 226 2.61 -6.94 27.75
N ASN A 227 1.52 -6.23 27.44
CA ASN A 227 0.22 -6.80 27.79
C ASN A 227 0.01 -8.08 26.94
N ARG A 228 -0.86 -8.93 27.43
CA ARG A 228 -1.12 -10.23 26.84
C ARG A 228 -1.57 -10.16 25.37
N PHE A 229 -2.42 -9.20 25.00
CA PHE A 229 -2.92 -9.06 23.63
C PHE A 229 -1.81 -8.71 22.65
N ASP A 230 -0.89 -7.83 23.05
CA ASP A 230 0.27 -7.48 22.23
C ASP A 230 1.24 -8.66 22.07
N ALA A 231 1.46 -9.44 23.15
CA ALA A 231 2.30 -10.63 23.10
C ALA A 231 1.69 -11.71 22.19
N GLU A 232 0.38 -11.96 22.29
CA GLU A 232 -0.36 -12.88 21.41
C GLU A 232 -0.32 -12.45 19.94
N ALA A 233 -0.47 -11.15 19.65
CA ALA A 233 -0.42 -10.60 18.31
C ALA A 233 0.96 -10.78 17.62
N LEU A 234 2.03 -10.89 18.41
CA LEU A 234 3.39 -11.12 17.90
C LEU A 234 3.73 -12.61 17.69
N VAL A 235 2.90 -13.56 18.13
CA VAL A 235 3.13 -15.00 17.91
C VAL A 235 3.27 -15.35 16.43
N PRO A 236 2.41 -14.86 15.51
CA PRO A 236 2.58 -15.12 14.09
C PRO A 236 3.90 -14.57 13.52
N VAL A 237 4.36 -13.41 14.00
CA VAL A 237 5.66 -12.83 13.64
C VAL A 237 6.80 -13.73 14.11
N ALA A 238 6.82 -14.11 15.39
CA ALA A 238 7.86 -14.93 15.99
C ALA A 238 7.94 -16.34 15.38
N THR A 239 6.84 -16.81 14.75
CA THR A 239 6.77 -18.13 14.07
C THR A 239 6.97 -18.05 12.56
N GLY A 240 7.14 -16.86 11.98
CA GLY A 240 7.32 -16.64 10.54
C GLY A 240 6.04 -16.77 9.71
N LYS A 241 4.87 -16.72 10.35
CA LYS A 241 3.56 -16.77 9.69
C LYS A 241 3.02 -15.39 9.30
N GLN A 242 3.61 -14.33 9.85
CA GLN A 242 3.30 -12.94 9.55
C GLN A 242 4.60 -12.18 9.32
N LYS A 243 4.61 -11.33 8.30
CA LYS A 243 5.77 -10.50 7.97
C LYS A 243 6.00 -9.43 9.03
N LEU A 244 7.28 -9.11 9.25
CA LEU A 244 7.71 -7.99 10.10
C LEU A 244 8.28 -6.88 9.22
N TYR A 245 7.56 -5.77 9.10
CA TYR A 245 8.01 -4.57 8.41
C TYR A 245 8.76 -3.69 9.40
N VAL A 246 10.02 -3.39 9.12
CA VAL A 246 10.94 -2.67 10.02
C VAL A 246 11.36 -1.35 9.38
N ALA A 247 10.86 -0.24 9.90
CA ALA A 247 11.33 1.09 9.50
C ALA A 247 12.71 1.36 10.08
N VAL A 248 13.70 1.58 9.20
CA VAL A 248 15.11 1.81 9.56
C VAL A 248 15.84 2.47 8.39
N ASP A 249 16.69 3.46 8.63
CA ASP A 249 17.36 4.24 7.58
C ASP A 249 18.87 4.09 7.58
N ARG A 250 19.56 4.16 8.75
CA ARG A 250 21.01 4.21 8.86
C ARG A 250 21.66 2.84 8.58
N ALA A 251 22.74 2.82 7.83
CA ALA A 251 23.46 1.59 7.46
C ALA A 251 23.84 0.70 8.65
N ALA A 252 24.31 1.28 9.77
CA ALA A 252 24.64 0.53 10.97
C ALA A 252 23.40 -0.11 11.63
N ASP A 253 22.26 0.60 11.64
CA ASP A 253 21.01 0.11 12.19
C ASP A 253 20.42 -1.00 11.29
N ILE A 254 20.53 -0.84 9.96
CA ILE A 254 20.15 -1.89 9.00
C ILE A 254 20.90 -3.18 9.29
N ARG A 255 22.24 -3.14 9.46
CA ARG A 255 23.02 -4.34 9.82
C ARG A 255 22.57 -4.95 11.15
N ALA A 256 22.27 -4.13 12.16
CA ALA A 256 21.78 -4.61 13.46
C ALA A 256 20.41 -5.30 13.33
N VAL A 257 19.52 -4.82 12.44
CA VAL A 257 18.23 -5.45 12.13
C VAL A 257 18.44 -6.76 11.38
N LEU A 258 19.30 -6.80 10.37
CA LEU A 258 19.59 -8.02 9.61
C LEU A 258 20.17 -9.11 10.50
N ALA A 259 20.96 -8.76 11.51
CA ALA A 259 21.52 -9.72 12.49
C ALA A 259 20.43 -10.43 13.31
N LEU A 260 19.22 -9.88 13.43
CA LEU A 260 18.11 -10.56 14.10
C LEU A 260 17.74 -11.89 13.45
N LYS A 261 18.02 -12.09 12.14
CA LYS A 261 17.77 -13.38 11.47
C LYS A 261 18.62 -14.52 12.03
N ALA A 262 19.80 -14.23 12.57
CA ALA A 262 20.61 -15.24 13.23
C ALA A 262 20.02 -15.64 14.60
N GLU A 263 19.43 -14.67 15.31
CA GLU A 263 18.78 -14.89 16.61
C GLU A 263 17.39 -15.50 16.46
N TYR A 264 16.65 -15.09 15.40
CA TYR A 264 15.26 -15.47 15.10
C TYR A 264 15.16 -15.93 13.65
N PRO A 265 15.61 -17.15 13.28
CA PRO A 265 15.68 -17.59 11.88
C PRO A 265 14.34 -17.66 11.14
N LYS A 266 13.24 -17.71 11.88
CA LYS A 266 11.88 -17.76 11.30
C LYS A 266 11.33 -16.39 10.92
N LEU A 267 11.96 -15.28 11.34
CA LEU A 267 11.47 -13.95 11.01
C LEU A 267 11.45 -13.72 9.48
N ASP A 268 10.28 -13.41 8.95
CA ASP A 268 10.09 -12.94 7.57
C ASP A 268 10.05 -11.42 7.58
N MET A 269 11.22 -10.80 7.35
CA MET A 269 11.41 -9.36 7.49
C MET A 269 11.34 -8.63 6.15
N VAL A 270 10.84 -7.41 6.19
CA VAL A 270 10.88 -6.40 5.12
C VAL A 270 11.44 -5.12 5.71
N LEU A 271 12.45 -4.53 5.09
CA LEU A 271 12.99 -3.24 5.52
C LEU A 271 12.22 -2.09 4.86
N VAL A 272 11.95 -1.02 5.60
CA VAL A 272 11.20 0.16 5.14
C VAL A 272 12.03 1.43 5.37
N GLY A 273 12.03 2.36 4.40
CA GLY A 273 12.84 3.58 4.40
C GLY A 273 14.19 3.34 3.76
N VAL A 274 15.12 2.81 4.51
CA VAL A 274 16.43 2.29 4.07
C VAL A 274 17.24 3.33 3.28
N THR A 275 17.26 4.57 3.76
CA THR A 275 17.91 5.70 3.07
C THR A 275 19.40 5.46 2.82
N GLU A 276 20.11 4.79 3.74
CA GLU A 276 21.51 4.40 3.58
C GLU A 276 21.69 2.94 3.07
N GLY A 277 20.65 2.32 2.52
CA GLY A 277 20.68 0.92 2.09
C GLY A 277 21.74 0.61 1.04
N TRP A 278 22.07 1.57 0.18
CA TRP A 278 23.11 1.40 -0.84
C TRP A 278 24.51 1.14 -0.24
N LEU A 279 24.79 1.61 0.99
CA LEU A 279 26.06 1.36 1.70
C LEU A 279 26.16 -0.08 2.21
N VAL A 280 25.05 -0.79 2.34
CA VAL A 280 24.95 -2.14 2.91
C VAL A 280 24.17 -3.10 1.98
N ALA A 281 24.08 -2.77 0.70
CA ALA A 281 23.30 -3.56 -0.26
C ALA A 281 23.74 -5.03 -0.32
N GLY A 282 25.04 -5.30 -0.19
CA GLY A 282 25.57 -6.69 -0.12
C GLY A 282 25.07 -7.44 1.11
N ASP A 283 24.98 -6.79 2.26
CA ASP A 283 24.47 -7.40 3.50
C ASP A 283 22.96 -7.73 3.37
N ILE A 284 22.20 -6.81 2.74
CA ILE A 284 20.75 -6.98 2.47
C ILE A 284 20.52 -8.18 1.54
N VAL A 285 21.31 -8.28 0.44
CA VAL A 285 21.24 -9.40 -0.50
C VAL A 285 21.57 -10.72 0.20
N ALA A 286 22.67 -10.75 0.96
CA ALA A 286 23.09 -11.95 1.70
C ALA A 286 22.04 -12.44 2.70
N ALA A 287 21.29 -11.51 3.31
CA ALA A 287 20.19 -11.83 4.22
C ALA A 287 18.89 -12.24 3.50
N GLY A 288 18.77 -12.01 2.17
CA GLY A 288 17.58 -12.27 1.38
C GLY A 288 16.37 -11.44 1.82
N VAL A 289 16.58 -10.22 2.34
CA VAL A 289 15.52 -9.36 2.87
C VAL A 289 15.11 -8.34 1.81
N PRO A 290 13.83 -8.26 1.41
CA PRO A 290 13.36 -7.24 0.48
C PRO A 290 13.24 -5.87 1.15
N VAL A 291 13.22 -4.84 0.32
CA VAL A 291 13.23 -3.44 0.73
C VAL A 291 12.07 -2.68 0.12
N ILE A 292 11.45 -1.82 0.92
CA ILE A 292 10.53 -0.76 0.49
C ILE A 292 11.26 0.56 0.72
N ALA A 293 11.85 1.12 -0.33
CA ALA A 293 12.70 2.31 -0.24
C ALA A 293 11.93 3.61 -0.53
N ASN A 294 12.32 4.69 0.13
CA ASN A 294 11.96 6.04 -0.29
C ASN A 294 12.74 6.39 -1.57
N GLY A 295 12.01 6.65 -2.67
CA GLY A 295 12.63 6.68 -4.00
C GLY A 295 13.49 7.92 -4.30
N LEU A 296 13.24 9.06 -3.64
CA LEU A 296 13.85 10.35 -4.03
C LEU A 296 14.54 11.10 -2.89
N THR A 297 14.80 10.46 -1.77
CA THR A 297 15.53 11.10 -0.66
C THR A 297 16.96 11.40 -1.10
N ASP A 298 17.33 12.69 -1.14
CA ASP A 298 18.63 13.17 -1.60
C ASP A 298 19.41 13.92 -0.51
N LEU A 299 18.68 14.65 0.32
CA LEU A 299 19.23 15.38 1.46
C LEU A 299 18.79 14.72 2.77
N PRO A 300 19.65 14.75 3.81
CA PRO A 300 19.29 14.17 5.10
C PRO A 300 18.27 15.04 5.84
N ASP A 301 17.15 14.45 6.25
CA ASP A 301 16.18 15.06 7.16
C ASP A 301 16.53 14.76 8.64
N SER A 302 17.42 13.82 8.88
CA SER A 302 17.85 13.37 10.22
C SER A 302 19.28 12.84 10.21
N PHE A 303 19.86 12.61 11.40
CA PHE A 303 21.20 12.05 11.53
C PHE A 303 21.33 10.59 11.10
N GLU A 304 20.24 9.89 10.87
CA GLU A 304 20.27 8.51 10.34
C GLU A 304 20.21 8.46 8.80
N GLN A 305 20.23 9.62 8.13
CA GLN A 305 20.12 9.75 6.68
C GLN A 305 21.29 10.51 6.05
N LEU A 306 22.44 10.60 6.75
CA LEU A 306 23.59 11.37 6.27
C LEU A 306 24.15 10.87 4.94
N GLY A 307 23.98 9.58 4.63
CA GLY A 307 24.30 8.97 3.35
C GLY A 307 23.17 9.02 2.31
N ALA A 308 22.18 9.92 2.46
CA ALA A 308 21.08 10.06 1.52
C ALA A 308 21.58 10.33 0.10
N THR A 309 20.94 9.72 -0.89
CA THR A 309 21.21 9.93 -2.31
C THR A 309 20.02 9.44 -3.14
N GLN A 310 19.65 10.17 -4.18
CA GLN A 310 18.64 9.74 -5.15
C GLN A 310 19.01 8.40 -5.83
N SER A 311 20.29 8.06 -5.88
CA SER A 311 20.79 6.82 -6.46
C SER A 311 20.60 5.59 -5.56
N ASN A 312 20.08 5.73 -4.34
CA ASN A 312 19.95 4.65 -3.36
C ASN A 312 19.20 3.43 -3.94
N ALA A 313 17.99 3.62 -4.45
CA ALA A 313 17.18 2.55 -5.03
C ALA A 313 17.86 1.88 -6.23
N GLY A 314 18.44 2.68 -7.14
CA GLY A 314 19.17 2.17 -8.30
C GLY A 314 20.42 1.35 -7.93
N ARG A 315 21.22 1.81 -6.96
CA ARG A 315 22.39 1.08 -6.46
C ARG A 315 22.02 -0.23 -5.77
N MET A 316 20.98 -0.21 -4.92
CA MET A 316 20.48 -1.43 -4.29
C MET A 316 19.97 -2.44 -5.32
N ALA A 317 19.18 -2.00 -6.31
CA ALA A 317 18.67 -2.87 -7.38
C ALA A 317 19.80 -3.43 -8.25
N ALA A 318 20.85 -2.64 -8.55
CA ALA A 318 22.03 -3.08 -9.27
C ALA A 318 22.83 -4.13 -8.49
N ALA A 319 22.83 -4.07 -7.17
CA ALA A 319 23.44 -5.06 -6.29
C ALA A 319 22.60 -6.35 -6.14
N GLY A 320 21.36 -6.38 -6.67
CA GLY A 320 20.47 -7.54 -6.60
C GLY A 320 19.45 -7.52 -5.46
N VAL A 321 19.31 -6.41 -4.76
CA VAL A 321 18.25 -6.23 -3.75
C VAL A 321 16.89 -6.16 -4.44
N LYS A 322 15.88 -6.85 -3.89
CA LYS A 322 14.47 -6.69 -4.30
C LYS A 322 13.95 -5.38 -3.71
N VAL A 323 13.76 -4.36 -4.56
CA VAL A 323 13.40 -3.01 -4.15
C VAL A 323 12.01 -2.65 -4.66
N ALA A 324 11.07 -2.43 -3.75
CA ALA A 324 9.85 -1.68 -4.00
C ALA A 324 10.06 -0.20 -3.65
N ILE A 325 9.28 0.66 -4.28
CA ILE A 325 9.34 2.11 -4.04
C ILE A 325 8.11 2.55 -3.28
N ASN A 326 8.33 3.34 -2.24
CA ASN A 326 7.29 4.07 -1.53
C ASN A 326 7.32 5.57 -1.92
N ALA A 327 6.16 6.19 -1.90
CA ALA A 327 6.05 7.64 -2.09
C ALA A 327 6.25 8.32 -0.76
N SER A 328 7.38 8.65 -0.33
CA SER A 328 7.79 9.41 0.90
C SER A 328 6.66 9.93 1.85
N SER A 329 5.41 9.73 1.50
CA SER A 329 4.20 10.09 2.25
C SER A 329 3.21 8.94 2.23
N MET A 330 2.95 8.35 3.38
CA MET A 330 1.98 7.27 3.56
C MET A 330 0.54 7.69 3.21
N GLN A 331 0.24 8.98 3.26
CA GLN A 331 -1.07 9.56 2.92
C GLN A 331 -1.21 9.92 1.43
N ASN A 332 -0.13 9.98 0.66
CA ASN A 332 -0.12 10.44 -0.73
C ASN A 332 0.58 9.48 -1.70
N PRO A 333 0.21 8.19 -1.74
CA PRO A 333 0.85 7.21 -2.62
C PRO A 333 0.65 7.50 -4.13
N ARG A 334 -0.26 8.38 -4.54
CA ARG A 334 -0.42 8.82 -5.95
C ARG A 334 0.85 9.44 -6.57
N ARG A 335 1.86 9.76 -5.76
CA ARG A 335 3.15 10.25 -6.25
C ARG A 335 4.09 9.14 -6.71
N LEU A 336 3.72 7.87 -6.54
CA LEU A 336 4.54 6.71 -6.94
C LEU A 336 4.99 6.80 -8.40
N GLN A 337 4.11 7.21 -9.32
CA GLN A 337 4.39 7.38 -10.74
C GLN A 337 5.54 8.36 -10.96
N GLN A 338 5.45 9.56 -10.39
CA GLN A 338 6.47 10.59 -10.47
C GLN A 338 7.80 10.11 -9.88
N VAL A 339 7.75 9.42 -8.73
CA VAL A 339 8.94 8.88 -8.09
C VAL A 339 9.63 7.85 -9.00
N ALA A 340 8.86 6.92 -9.57
CA ALA A 340 9.37 5.92 -10.49
C ALA A 340 9.93 6.55 -11.78
N GLY A 341 9.25 7.55 -12.35
CA GLY A 341 9.72 8.30 -13.52
C GLY A 341 11.04 9.03 -13.27
N ASN A 342 11.19 9.63 -12.09
CA ASN A 342 12.46 10.26 -11.70
C ASN A 342 13.61 9.25 -11.59
N LEU A 343 13.33 8.02 -11.11
CA LEU A 343 14.34 6.95 -11.09
C LEU A 343 14.74 6.52 -12.51
N VAL A 344 13.82 6.57 -13.48
CA VAL A 344 14.17 6.37 -14.89
C VAL A 344 15.04 7.52 -15.39
N ALA A 345 14.69 8.77 -15.08
CA ALA A 345 15.46 9.93 -15.50
C ALA A 345 16.91 9.91 -14.96
N LEU A 346 17.15 9.38 -13.76
CA LEU A 346 18.49 9.23 -13.18
C LEU A 346 19.43 8.37 -14.03
N THR A 347 18.93 7.46 -14.87
CA THR A 347 19.77 6.68 -15.80
C THR A 347 20.51 7.54 -16.83
N ARG A 348 20.03 8.77 -17.04
CA ARG A 348 20.61 9.75 -17.99
C ARG A 348 21.54 10.73 -17.30
N VAL A 349 21.64 10.70 -15.97
CA VAL A 349 22.48 11.63 -15.19
C VAL A 349 23.86 10.99 -14.97
N PRO A 350 24.95 11.61 -15.38
CA PRO A 350 26.29 11.08 -15.19
C PRO A 350 26.61 10.81 -13.71
N GLY A 351 27.07 9.60 -13.38
CA GLY A 351 27.40 9.19 -12.02
C GLY A 351 26.23 8.81 -11.13
N ALA A 352 24.99 9.02 -11.58
CA ALA A 352 23.80 8.55 -10.88
C ALA A 352 23.43 7.10 -11.25
N SER A 353 22.64 6.46 -10.40
CA SER A 353 22.09 5.12 -10.62
C SER A 353 20.58 5.18 -10.53
N GLY A 354 19.90 4.89 -11.64
CA GLY A 354 18.44 4.81 -11.75
C GLY A 354 17.96 3.39 -12.04
N LEU A 355 16.73 3.29 -12.52
CA LEU A 355 16.09 2.05 -12.95
C LEU A 355 15.70 2.14 -14.44
N SER A 356 15.73 1.03 -15.18
CA SER A 356 15.07 0.98 -16.51
C SER A 356 13.56 1.21 -16.35
N TRP A 357 12.88 1.62 -17.44
CA TRP A 357 11.45 1.93 -17.39
C TRP A 357 10.64 0.75 -16.84
N GLY A 358 10.85 -0.45 -17.37
CA GLY A 358 10.13 -1.65 -16.92
C GLY A 358 10.40 -1.97 -15.44
N LYS A 359 11.66 -1.85 -14.98
CA LYS A 359 12.00 -2.08 -13.55
C LYS A 359 11.41 -1.01 -12.64
N ALA A 360 11.38 0.25 -13.07
CA ALA A 360 10.77 1.34 -12.30
C ALA A 360 9.26 1.14 -12.16
N PHE A 361 8.58 0.71 -13.23
CA PHE A 361 7.17 0.37 -13.19
C PHE A 361 6.91 -0.85 -12.28
N ALA A 362 7.71 -1.91 -12.40
CA ALA A 362 7.60 -3.09 -11.52
C ALA A 362 7.81 -2.73 -10.04
N ALA A 363 8.69 -1.77 -9.74
CA ALA A 363 8.97 -1.32 -8.37
C ALA A 363 7.79 -0.59 -7.69
N ILE A 364 6.75 -0.20 -8.45
CA ILE A 364 5.51 0.41 -7.94
C ILE A 364 4.26 -0.44 -8.24
N SER A 365 4.44 -1.65 -8.77
CA SER A 365 3.34 -2.56 -9.14
C SER A 365 3.56 -3.98 -8.63
N SER A 366 4.26 -4.83 -9.37
CA SER A 366 4.43 -6.25 -9.02
C SER A 366 5.37 -6.49 -7.84
N VAL A 367 6.46 -5.75 -7.73
CA VAL A 367 7.44 -5.95 -6.63
C VAL A 367 6.82 -5.65 -5.26
N PRO A 368 6.14 -4.50 -5.05
CA PRO A 368 5.45 -4.26 -3.79
C PRO A 368 4.33 -5.26 -3.50
N ALA A 369 3.60 -5.72 -4.52
CA ALA A 369 2.59 -6.77 -4.37
C ALA A 369 3.24 -8.09 -3.91
N GLU A 370 4.36 -8.50 -4.50
CA GLU A 370 5.11 -9.70 -4.11
C GLU A 370 5.62 -9.60 -2.67
N ILE A 371 6.23 -8.48 -2.29
CA ILE A 371 6.69 -8.23 -0.91
C ILE A 371 5.53 -8.34 0.08
N SER A 372 4.35 -7.88 -0.30
CA SER A 372 3.15 -7.89 0.53
C SER A 372 2.38 -9.22 0.50
N GLY A 373 2.91 -10.29 -0.14
CA GLY A 373 2.27 -11.60 -0.19
C GLY A 373 1.23 -11.77 -1.31
N MET A 374 1.13 -10.80 -2.23
CA MET A 374 0.22 -10.81 -3.38
C MET A 374 0.96 -11.11 -4.72
N GLY A 375 2.15 -11.72 -4.65
CA GLY A 375 2.96 -12.04 -5.82
C GLY A 375 2.21 -12.86 -6.86
N GLY A 376 2.28 -12.45 -8.12
CA GLY A 376 1.57 -13.08 -9.24
C GLY A 376 0.04 -12.85 -9.25
N LYS A 377 -0.52 -12.19 -8.22
CA LYS A 377 -1.95 -11.90 -8.09
C LYS A 377 -2.27 -10.42 -8.35
N ALA A 378 -1.45 -9.51 -7.86
CA ALA A 378 -1.64 -8.07 -8.01
C ALA A 378 -0.43 -7.41 -8.67
N GLY A 379 -0.62 -6.22 -9.27
CA GLY A 379 0.44 -5.43 -9.89
C GLY A 379 1.06 -6.06 -11.15
N VAL A 380 0.45 -7.08 -11.72
CA VAL A 380 0.94 -7.81 -12.89
C VAL A 380 -0.22 -8.31 -13.74
N LEU A 381 -0.06 -8.26 -15.07
CA LEU A 381 -1.04 -8.82 -16.03
C LEU A 381 -0.56 -10.21 -16.49
N LYS A 382 -0.92 -11.23 -15.71
CA LYS A 382 -0.61 -12.64 -16.01
C LYS A 382 -1.85 -13.52 -15.76
N PRO A 383 -2.00 -14.64 -16.45
CA PRO A 383 -3.12 -15.55 -16.19
C PRO A 383 -3.25 -15.90 -14.71
N GLY A 384 -4.46 -15.72 -14.17
CA GLY A 384 -4.82 -15.93 -12.77
C GLY A 384 -4.60 -14.71 -11.84
N ALA A 385 -3.96 -13.63 -12.32
CA ALA A 385 -3.90 -12.36 -11.58
C ALA A 385 -5.27 -11.67 -11.55
N PHE A 386 -5.45 -10.75 -10.62
CA PHE A 386 -6.66 -9.91 -10.59
C PHE A 386 -6.79 -9.10 -11.88
N GLY A 387 -8.02 -8.93 -12.35
CA GLY A 387 -8.36 -8.12 -13.51
C GLY A 387 -8.23 -6.61 -13.25
N ASP A 388 -7.15 -6.21 -12.60
CA ASP A 388 -6.82 -4.83 -12.30
C ASP A 388 -6.09 -4.22 -13.49
N VAL A 389 -6.79 -3.41 -14.28
CA VAL A 389 -6.27 -2.83 -15.51
C VAL A 389 -6.42 -1.32 -15.51
N VAL A 390 -5.39 -0.60 -15.92
CA VAL A 390 -5.40 0.85 -16.03
C VAL A 390 -5.04 1.26 -17.46
N ILE A 391 -5.88 2.10 -18.06
CA ILE A 391 -5.66 2.71 -19.38
C ILE A 391 -5.25 4.16 -19.15
N TRP A 392 -4.13 4.60 -19.72
CA TRP A 392 -3.53 5.91 -19.50
C TRP A 392 -3.71 6.83 -20.70
N ASP A 393 -3.65 8.14 -20.49
CA ASP A 393 -3.64 9.14 -21.58
C ASP A 393 -2.23 9.41 -22.13
N GLY A 394 -1.19 8.97 -21.43
CA GLY A 394 0.22 9.10 -21.78
C GLY A 394 1.07 8.04 -21.10
N ASP A 395 2.38 8.27 -21.00
CA ASP A 395 3.30 7.40 -20.26
C ASP A 395 2.96 7.42 -18.77
N PRO A 396 2.65 6.27 -18.13
CA PRO A 396 2.27 6.22 -16.71
C PRO A 396 3.36 6.70 -15.75
N LEU A 397 4.61 6.79 -16.17
CA LEU A 397 5.71 7.29 -15.34
C LEU A 397 5.99 8.79 -15.56
N GLU A 398 5.22 9.46 -16.40
CA GLU A 398 5.28 10.91 -16.58
C GLU A 398 4.26 11.61 -15.67
N ALA A 399 4.71 12.69 -15.00
CA ALA A 399 3.88 13.40 -14.01
C ALA A 399 2.60 14.03 -14.58
N GLY A 400 2.58 14.28 -15.91
CA GLY A 400 1.41 14.84 -16.62
C GLY A 400 0.37 13.79 -17.03
N SER A 401 0.68 12.49 -16.94
CA SER A 401 -0.21 11.43 -17.38
C SER A 401 -1.22 11.06 -16.30
N VAL A 402 -2.46 10.81 -16.72
CA VAL A 402 -3.55 10.40 -15.83
C VAL A 402 -4.29 9.18 -16.38
N PRO A 403 -4.88 8.34 -15.54
CA PRO A 403 -5.76 7.27 -15.99
C PRO A 403 -7.00 7.80 -16.73
N LYS A 404 -7.27 7.25 -17.92
CA LYS A 404 -8.55 7.40 -18.64
C LYS A 404 -9.61 6.44 -18.10
N ALA A 405 -9.17 5.23 -17.71
CA ALA A 405 -10.03 4.22 -17.11
C ALA A 405 -9.21 3.38 -16.12
N VAL A 406 -9.86 3.00 -15.03
CA VAL A 406 -9.34 2.08 -14.02
C VAL A 406 -10.35 0.96 -13.84
N TYR A 407 -9.89 -0.27 -13.93
CA TYR A 407 -10.68 -1.47 -13.66
C TYR A 407 -10.08 -2.18 -12.46
N ILE A 408 -10.92 -2.60 -11.52
CA ILE A 408 -10.54 -3.42 -10.37
C ILE A 408 -11.35 -4.70 -10.44
N GLY A 409 -10.69 -5.85 -10.51
CA GLY A 409 -11.34 -7.14 -10.71
C GLY A 409 -12.23 -7.17 -11.97
N GLY A 410 -11.84 -6.50 -13.06
CA GLY A 410 -12.61 -6.40 -14.30
C GLY A 410 -13.76 -5.37 -14.26
N VAL A 411 -14.04 -4.73 -13.13
CA VAL A 411 -15.10 -3.73 -12.97
C VAL A 411 -14.55 -2.32 -13.17
N GLN A 412 -15.13 -1.57 -14.11
CA GLN A 412 -14.75 -0.17 -14.33
C GLN A 412 -15.12 0.69 -13.13
N GLN A 413 -14.18 1.51 -12.68
CA GLN A 413 -14.33 2.36 -11.52
C GLN A 413 -14.73 3.79 -11.90
N ASP A 414 -15.60 4.39 -11.07
CA ASP A 414 -15.83 5.84 -11.13
C ASP A 414 -14.60 6.58 -10.60
N LEU A 415 -14.03 7.46 -11.39
CA LEU A 415 -12.85 8.27 -11.05
C LEU A 415 -13.21 9.62 -10.44
N THR A 416 -14.50 9.90 -10.27
CA THR A 416 -14.99 11.13 -9.65
C THR A 416 -14.64 11.15 -8.17
N ASN A 417 -14.02 12.24 -7.71
CA ASN A 417 -13.64 12.47 -6.32
C ASN A 417 -13.74 13.96 -5.97
N HIS A 418 -13.51 14.33 -4.71
CA HIS A 418 -13.62 15.72 -4.28
C HIS A 418 -12.70 16.67 -5.06
N GLN A 419 -11.50 16.23 -5.45
CA GLN A 419 -10.55 17.06 -6.19
C GLN A 419 -11.03 17.31 -7.63
N SER A 420 -11.58 16.28 -8.30
CA SER A 420 -12.17 16.45 -9.63
C SER A 420 -13.41 17.36 -9.59
N LYS A 421 -14.24 17.24 -8.56
CA LYS A 421 -15.39 18.13 -8.34
C LYS A 421 -14.95 19.58 -8.09
N LEU A 422 -13.92 19.80 -7.28
CA LEU A 422 -13.37 21.15 -7.06
C LEU A 422 -12.76 21.73 -8.33
N ARG A 423 -11.96 20.93 -9.07
CA ARG A 423 -11.43 21.36 -10.37
C ARG A 423 -12.54 21.79 -11.31
N ASP A 424 -13.59 20.98 -11.47
CA ASP A 424 -14.70 21.24 -12.38
C ASP A 424 -15.53 22.48 -11.97
N ARG A 425 -15.63 22.72 -10.67
CA ARG A 425 -16.26 23.91 -10.10
C ARG A 425 -15.50 25.20 -10.41
N TYR A 426 -14.17 25.17 -10.31
CA TYR A 426 -13.33 26.37 -10.39
C TYR A 426 -12.53 26.50 -11.70
N LYS A 427 -12.68 25.59 -12.65
CA LYS A 427 -11.96 25.67 -13.94
C LYS A 427 -12.37 26.83 -14.84
N THR A 428 -13.51 27.43 -14.60
CA THR A 428 -14.02 28.62 -15.30
C THR A 428 -14.13 29.78 -14.32
N LEU A 429 -13.86 31.01 -14.80
CA LEU A 429 -14.02 32.24 -14.00
C LEU A 429 -15.47 32.75 -14.00
N ASP A 430 -16.43 31.97 -14.47
CA ASP A 430 -17.84 32.32 -14.45
C ASP A 430 -18.42 32.17 -13.03
N GLU A 431 -18.50 33.29 -12.32
CA GLU A 431 -18.98 33.35 -10.94
C GLU A 431 -20.44 32.94 -10.81
N SER A 432 -21.27 33.07 -11.87
CA SER A 432 -22.67 32.67 -11.86
C SER A 432 -22.87 31.15 -11.67
N ARG A 433 -21.83 30.37 -11.84
CA ARG A 433 -21.82 28.92 -11.63
C ARG A 433 -21.32 28.48 -10.25
N LEU A 434 -20.83 29.40 -9.46
CA LEU A 434 -20.45 29.13 -8.07
C LEU A 434 -21.72 28.98 -7.23
N PRO A 435 -21.74 28.11 -6.21
CA PRO A 435 -22.82 28.09 -5.24
C PRO A 435 -22.90 29.44 -4.56
N GLU A 436 -24.09 29.97 -4.44
CA GLU A 436 -24.39 31.19 -3.66
C GLU A 436 -24.13 30.89 -2.18
N ALA A 437 -22.87 30.95 -1.77
CA ALA A 437 -22.47 30.63 -0.39
C ALA A 437 -22.77 31.81 0.58
N TYR A 438 -23.10 33.00 0.05
CA TYR A 438 -23.20 34.23 0.79
C TYR A 438 -24.39 35.13 0.39
N ASP A 439 -25.40 34.57 -0.26
CA ASP A 439 -26.69 35.28 -0.40
C ASP A 439 -27.42 35.19 0.93
N TRP A 440 -27.36 36.30 1.63
CA TRP A 440 -28.07 36.57 2.90
C TRP A 440 -29.38 37.22 2.63
#